data_1416db975f4e77ce12e4816be89e1d68
#
_entry.id   1416db975f4e77ce12e4816be89e1d68
#
_cell.length_a   1.000
_cell.length_b   1.000
_cell.length_c   1.000
_cell.angle_alpha   90.00
_cell.angle_beta   90.00
_cell.angle_gamma   90.00
#
_symmetry.space_group_name_H-M   'P 1'
#
loop_
_entity.id
_entity.type
_entity.pdbx_description
1 polymer ?
#
loop_
_entity_poly.entity_id
_entity_poly.type
_entity_poly.pdbx_seq_one_letter_code
_entity_poly.pdbx_strand_id
1 'polypeptide(L)'
;IRRPPRSTPLYSSAASDVYKRQVWSLPDGENYYSLRLRIMTTSNYSADEIHNIGLSEVERITNEIIDILETEGYENIDDVGQVLIELNESERFLFEDNQSSRKEIIDIYNNIVDESYELMPQYFRKLPKSKVIVKPVPAYSEKSAAGGYYRGPSLDGKRPGIFYANLYDIKATPKFGMKTLAFHEAIPGHHFQIALNLENTDLGIFRKYAVNSTAYTEGWALYAEQLAVEIGLSEDPYDKIGFLQSDLFRAVRLVVDTGIHHKRWSREKAIDYMYKKTGKAMSSVVAEIERYIAWPGQACSYKIGMLKILELRQNAKESLGTRFDIRDFHDFILENGEVPLTVLEDNYKKWIKNKS
;
A
#
# COMPACT_ATOMS: atom_id res chain seq x y z
N ILE A 1 26.51 48.28 -12.50
CA ILE A 1 26.28 46.98 -11.84
C ILE A 1 24.82 46.95 -11.42
N ARG A 2 23.97 46.27 -12.22
CA ARG A 2 22.58 46.04 -11.87
C ARG A 2 22.50 44.82 -10.95
N ARG A 3 21.93 45.00 -9.75
CA ARG A 3 21.60 43.90 -8.85
C ARG A 3 20.54 43.02 -9.53
N PRO A 4 20.63 41.68 -9.49
CA PRO A 4 19.57 40.78 -9.97
C PRO A 4 18.33 41.00 -9.11
N PRO A 5 17.11 40.86 -9.67
CA PRO A 5 15.89 40.97 -8.91
C PRO A 5 15.86 39.88 -7.83
N ARG A 6 15.52 40.26 -6.59
CA ARG A 6 15.24 39.33 -5.52
C ARG A 6 14.07 38.47 -5.97
N SER A 7 14.33 37.20 -6.24
CA SER A 7 13.27 36.19 -6.41
C SER A 7 12.54 36.08 -5.08
N THR A 8 11.37 36.66 -4.97
CA THR A 8 10.42 36.35 -3.89
C THR A 8 10.11 34.86 -4.00
N PRO A 9 10.25 34.07 -2.93
CA PRO A 9 10.05 32.63 -3.05
C PRO A 9 8.62 32.35 -3.50
N LEU A 10 8.43 31.77 -4.67
CA LEU A 10 7.17 31.21 -5.12
C LEU A 10 6.59 30.19 -4.12
N TYR A 11 7.42 29.70 -3.23
CA TYR A 11 7.09 28.77 -2.14
C TYR A 11 6.16 29.37 -1.07
N SER A 12 6.21 30.67 -0.78
CA SER A 12 5.36 31.27 0.25
C SER A 12 3.91 31.46 -0.19
N SER A 13 3.66 31.70 -1.47
CA SER A 13 2.31 31.83 -2.01
C SER A 13 1.67 30.44 -2.25
N ALA A 14 2.45 29.47 -2.72
CA ALA A 14 1.99 28.09 -2.88
C ALA A 14 1.67 27.43 -1.53
N ALA A 15 2.52 27.59 -0.53
CA ALA A 15 2.29 27.10 0.84
C ALA A 15 1.03 27.74 1.47
N SER A 16 0.83 29.06 1.27
CA SER A 16 -0.38 29.75 1.72
C SER A 16 -1.65 29.26 1.02
N ASP A 17 -1.56 28.90 -0.25
CA ASP A 17 -2.70 28.40 -1.04
C ASP A 17 -3.04 26.95 -0.68
N VAL A 18 -2.05 26.10 -0.45
CA VAL A 18 -2.22 24.71 0.04
C VAL A 18 -2.80 24.70 1.44
N TYR A 19 -2.35 25.61 2.33
CA TYR A 19 -2.90 25.77 3.68
C TYR A 19 -4.38 26.20 3.68
N LYS A 20 -4.80 26.98 2.68
CA LYS A 20 -6.20 27.40 2.51
C LYS A 20 -7.10 26.30 1.91
N ARG A 21 -6.55 25.21 1.40
CA ARG A 21 -7.29 24.13 0.75
C ARG A 21 -7.52 22.90 1.63
N GLN A 22 -7.05 22.92 2.89
CA GLN A 22 -7.34 21.84 3.82
C GLN A 22 -8.85 21.84 4.14
N VAL A 23 -9.44 20.64 4.27
CA VAL A 23 -10.91 20.51 4.35
C VAL A 23 -11.53 21.28 5.52
N TRP A 24 -10.83 21.44 6.65
CA TRP A 24 -11.33 22.20 7.78
C TRP A 24 -11.49 23.71 7.50
N SER A 25 -10.92 24.23 6.42
CA SER A 25 -11.13 25.60 5.95
C SER A 25 -12.41 25.78 5.12
N LEU A 26 -13.06 24.68 4.72
CA LEU A 26 -14.33 24.71 4.00
C LEU A 26 -15.50 24.99 4.95
N PRO A 27 -16.63 25.54 4.49
CA PRO A 27 -17.77 25.89 5.33
C PRO A 27 -18.34 24.74 6.16
N ASP A 28 -18.27 23.51 5.71
CA ASP A 28 -18.71 22.30 6.43
C ASP A 28 -17.62 21.22 6.41
N GLY A 29 -16.38 21.65 6.63
CA GLY A 29 -15.20 20.85 6.42
C GLY A 29 -15.13 19.59 7.25
N GLU A 30 -15.62 19.62 8.50
CA GLU A 30 -15.62 18.48 9.41
C GLU A 30 -16.56 17.36 8.92
N ASN A 31 -17.79 17.70 8.58
CA ASN A 31 -18.76 16.75 8.02
C ASN A 31 -18.31 16.24 6.65
N TYR A 32 -17.73 17.13 5.83
CA TYR A 32 -17.15 16.73 4.55
C TYR A 32 -16.01 15.69 4.74
N TYR A 33 -15.09 15.91 5.69
CA TYR A 33 -14.02 14.96 5.94
C TYR A 33 -14.55 13.62 6.47
N SER A 34 -15.51 13.64 7.40
CA SER A 34 -16.19 12.44 7.89
C SER A 34 -16.86 11.66 6.74
N LEU A 35 -17.52 12.35 5.82
CA LEU A 35 -18.07 11.74 4.61
C LEU A 35 -16.98 11.15 3.72
N ARG A 36 -15.86 11.86 3.53
CA ARG A 36 -14.72 11.36 2.73
C ARG A 36 -14.12 10.10 3.32
N LEU A 37 -13.89 10.05 4.63
CA LEU A 37 -13.41 8.85 5.31
C LEU A 37 -14.36 7.67 5.08
N ARG A 38 -15.68 7.87 5.27
CA ARG A 38 -16.67 6.82 5.03
C ARG A 38 -16.68 6.31 3.59
N ILE A 39 -16.57 7.20 2.61
CA ILE A 39 -16.52 6.83 1.18
C ILE A 39 -15.24 6.05 0.88
N MET A 40 -14.10 6.51 1.37
CA MET A 40 -12.80 5.95 1.01
C MET A 40 -12.48 4.65 1.77
N THR A 41 -12.80 4.60 3.06
CA THR A 41 -12.56 3.40 3.87
C THR A 41 -13.72 2.41 3.82
N THR A 42 -14.90 2.85 3.36
CA THR A 42 -16.16 2.08 3.41
C THR A 42 -16.43 1.44 4.80
N SER A 43 -15.97 2.13 5.85
CA SER A 43 -16.15 1.78 7.26
C SER A 43 -16.90 2.88 8.02
N ASN A 44 -17.28 2.60 9.26
CA ASN A 44 -17.94 3.55 10.14
C ASN A 44 -16.99 4.21 11.16
N TYR A 45 -15.67 4.03 11.02
CA TYR A 45 -14.70 4.65 11.91
C TYR A 45 -14.73 6.18 11.80
N SER A 46 -14.69 6.84 12.94
CA SER A 46 -14.45 8.28 13.05
C SER A 46 -12.99 8.62 12.73
N ALA A 47 -12.72 9.90 12.49
CA ALA A 47 -11.35 10.38 12.27
C ALA A 47 -10.43 10.12 13.47
N ASP A 48 -10.96 10.22 14.72
CA ASP A 48 -10.21 9.93 15.94
C ASP A 48 -9.86 8.45 16.05
N GLU A 49 -10.80 7.55 15.76
CA GLU A 49 -10.55 6.11 15.77
C GLU A 49 -9.48 5.73 14.75
N ILE A 50 -9.58 6.25 13.50
CA ILE A 50 -8.57 6.01 12.45
C ILE A 50 -7.20 6.54 12.88
N HIS A 51 -7.15 7.74 13.48
CA HIS A 51 -5.90 8.32 13.99
C HIS A 51 -5.25 7.41 15.03
N ASN A 52 -6.04 6.95 16.02
CA ASN A 52 -5.55 6.09 17.09
C ASN A 52 -5.13 4.70 16.59
N ILE A 53 -5.88 4.11 15.66
CA ILE A 53 -5.46 2.89 14.95
C ILE A 53 -4.09 3.12 14.29
N GLY A 54 -3.93 4.25 13.60
CA GLY A 54 -2.67 4.62 12.97
C GLY A 54 -1.51 4.70 13.95
N LEU A 55 -1.70 5.35 15.10
CA LEU A 55 -0.67 5.46 16.14
C LEU A 55 -0.28 4.09 16.70
N SER A 56 -1.27 3.24 17.03
CA SER A 56 -1.02 1.87 17.52
C SER A 56 -0.28 1.01 16.51
N GLU A 57 -0.64 1.09 15.23
CA GLU A 57 0.04 0.34 14.18
C GLU A 57 1.48 0.87 13.93
N VAL A 58 1.70 2.19 14.01
CA VAL A 58 3.04 2.77 13.94
C VAL A 58 3.92 2.22 15.06
N GLU A 59 3.42 2.18 16.30
CA GLU A 59 4.15 1.63 17.45
C GLU A 59 4.44 0.14 17.27
N ARG A 60 3.43 -0.66 16.94
CA ARG A 60 3.58 -2.10 16.71
C ARG A 60 4.65 -2.40 15.66
N ILE A 61 4.54 -1.78 14.48
CA ILE A 61 5.45 -2.05 13.37
C ILE A 61 6.87 -1.55 13.69
N THR A 62 6.99 -0.42 14.39
CA THR A 62 8.29 0.10 14.82
C THR A 62 9.00 -0.91 15.73
N ASN A 63 8.28 -1.52 16.68
CA ASN A 63 8.84 -2.54 17.56
C ASN A 63 9.26 -3.80 16.78
N GLU A 64 8.47 -4.25 15.82
CA GLU A 64 8.85 -5.40 14.97
C GLU A 64 10.10 -5.12 14.13
N ILE A 65 10.29 -3.88 13.65
CA ILE A 65 11.52 -3.48 12.95
C ILE A 65 12.71 -3.52 13.92
N ILE A 66 12.55 -3.01 15.16
CA ILE A 66 13.60 -3.05 16.18
C ILE A 66 14.03 -4.48 16.44
N ASP A 67 13.09 -5.41 16.68
CA ASP A 67 13.38 -6.81 16.96
C ASP A 67 14.25 -7.46 15.84
N ILE A 68 13.94 -7.15 14.58
CA ILE A 68 14.75 -7.65 13.45
C ILE A 68 16.12 -6.98 13.41
N LEU A 69 16.20 -5.67 13.59
CA LEU A 69 17.47 -4.93 13.57
C LEU A 69 18.40 -5.38 14.70
N GLU A 70 17.89 -5.61 15.89
CA GLU A 70 18.67 -6.15 17.02
C GLU A 70 19.23 -7.53 16.70
N THR A 71 18.43 -8.39 16.05
CA THR A 71 18.87 -9.72 15.60
C THR A 71 19.99 -9.62 14.54
N GLU A 72 19.96 -8.59 13.70
CA GLU A 72 20.98 -8.28 12.69
C GLU A 72 22.20 -7.53 13.26
N GLY A 73 22.27 -7.32 14.58
CA GLY A 73 23.43 -6.77 15.28
C GLY A 73 23.46 -5.25 15.39
N TYR A 74 22.32 -4.56 15.15
CA TYR A 74 22.19 -3.14 15.44
C TYR A 74 22.01 -2.94 16.96
N GLU A 75 22.76 -2.02 17.53
CA GLU A 75 22.72 -1.69 18.95
C GLU A 75 22.19 -0.27 19.18
N ASN A 76 21.51 -0.03 20.31
CA ASN A 76 21.07 1.29 20.76
C ASN A 76 20.19 2.01 19.72
N ILE A 77 19.11 1.38 19.26
CA ILE A 77 18.20 1.91 18.26
C ILE A 77 17.23 2.90 18.91
N ASP A 78 17.65 4.16 19.04
CA ASP A 78 16.82 5.23 19.59
C ASP A 78 15.82 5.81 18.56
N ASP A 79 16.15 5.74 17.27
CA ASP A 79 15.32 6.26 16.17
C ASP A 79 15.33 5.32 14.95
N VAL A 80 14.29 4.48 14.86
CA VAL A 80 14.10 3.55 13.74
C VAL A 80 14.03 4.27 12.38
N GLY A 81 13.43 5.45 12.34
CA GLY A 81 13.36 6.23 11.10
C GLY A 81 14.74 6.61 10.57
N GLN A 82 15.67 6.96 11.46
CA GLN A 82 17.06 7.26 11.09
C GLN A 82 17.75 5.99 10.54
N VAL A 83 17.57 4.84 11.18
CA VAL A 83 18.14 3.58 10.69
C VAL A 83 17.56 3.22 9.31
N LEU A 84 16.26 3.42 9.11
CA LEU A 84 15.63 3.20 7.81
C LEU A 84 16.17 4.16 6.72
N ILE A 85 16.50 5.40 7.05
CA ILE A 85 17.18 6.34 6.13
C ILE A 85 18.54 5.77 5.73
N GLU A 86 19.35 5.35 6.69
CA GLU A 86 20.67 4.78 6.47
C GLU A 86 20.62 3.51 5.61
N LEU A 87 19.64 2.63 5.85
CA LEU A 87 19.43 1.45 5.02
C LEU A 87 19.04 1.80 3.59
N ASN A 88 18.15 2.77 3.39
CA ASN A 88 17.74 3.22 2.07
C ASN A 88 18.88 3.92 1.28
N GLU A 89 19.87 4.49 1.95
CA GLU A 89 21.03 5.15 1.35
C GLU A 89 22.25 4.23 1.24
N SER A 90 22.22 3.04 1.83
CA SER A 90 23.33 2.09 1.84
C SER A 90 23.59 1.51 0.44
N GLU A 91 24.82 1.63 -0.04
CA GLU A 91 25.28 1.06 -1.31
C GLU A 91 25.00 -0.46 -1.42
N ARG A 92 24.98 -1.17 -0.31
CA ARG A 92 24.62 -2.60 -0.25
C ARG A 92 23.26 -2.89 -0.89
N PHE A 93 22.30 -1.99 -0.70
CA PHE A 93 20.91 -2.15 -1.12
C PHE A 93 20.55 -1.36 -2.36
N LEU A 94 21.48 -0.58 -2.91
CA LEU A 94 21.24 0.22 -4.11
C LEU A 94 21.76 -0.45 -5.37
N PHE A 95 21.17 -0.08 -6.48
CA PHE A 95 21.68 -0.38 -7.82
C PHE A 95 22.51 0.79 -8.34
N GLU A 96 23.50 0.49 -9.18
CA GLU A 96 24.20 1.53 -9.93
C GLU A 96 23.26 2.19 -10.93
N ASP A 97 23.30 3.51 -11.05
CA ASP A 97 22.43 4.23 -11.97
C ASP A 97 22.91 4.12 -13.42
N ASN A 98 22.60 2.99 -14.05
CA ASN A 98 22.91 2.70 -15.45
C ASN A 98 21.84 1.85 -16.12
N GLN A 99 21.94 1.67 -17.45
CA GLN A 99 20.95 0.90 -18.23
C GLN A 99 20.96 -0.60 -17.93
N SER A 100 22.11 -1.16 -17.54
CA SER A 100 22.22 -2.57 -17.17
C SER A 100 21.41 -2.86 -15.91
N SER A 101 21.55 -2.00 -14.90
CA SER A 101 20.78 -2.11 -13.63
C SER A 101 19.28 -1.94 -13.84
N ARG A 102 18.86 -1.04 -14.74
CA ARG A 102 17.43 -0.92 -15.09
C ARG A 102 16.86 -2.20 -15.69
N LYS A 103 17.63 -2.87 -16.52
CA LYS A 103 17.22 -4.17 -17.06
C LYS A 103 17.22 -5.24 -15.97
N GLU A 104 18.26 -5.30 -15.15
CA GLU A 104 18.38 -6.23 -14.02
C GLU A 104 17.20 -6.11 -13.06
N ILE A 105 16.76 -4.89 -12.71
CA ILE A 105 15.59 -4.65 -11.86
C ILE A 105 14.32 -5.28 -12.45
N ILE A 106 14.09 -5.14 -13.75
CA ILE A 106 12.93 -5.76 -14.41
C ILE A 106 13.04 -7.29 -14.41
N ASP A 107 14.23 -7.84 -14.66
CA ASP A 107 14.46 -9.28 -14.62
C ASP A 107 14.25 -9.83 -13.19
N ILE A 108 14.73 -9.15 -12.16
CA ILE A 108 14.49 -9.50 -10.75
C ILE A 108 12.98 -9.51 -10.43
N TYR A 109 12.25 -8.47 -10.83
CA TYR A 109 10.80 -8.42 -10.60
C TYR A 109 10.06 -9.57 -11.30
N ASN A 110 10.42 -9.92 -12.54
CA ASN A 110 9.81 -11.06 -13.21
C ASN A 110 10.11 -12.37 -12.47
N ASN A 111 11.34 -12.58 -11.99
CA ASN A 111 11.69 -13.77 -11.21
C ASN A 111 10.89 -13.86 -9.91
N ILE A 112 10.74 -12.74 -9.16
CA ILE A 112 9.91 -12.70 -7.95
C ILE A 112 8.46 -13.09 -8.27
N VAL A 113 7.91 -12.58 -9.37
CA VAL A 113 6.54 -12.90 -9.79
C VAL A 113 6.39 -14.38 -10.13
N ASP A 114 7.34 -14.96 -10.87
CA ASP A 114 7.31 -16.37 -11.27
C ASP A 114 7.43 -17.30 -10.04
N GLU A 115 8.40 -17.04 -9.14
CA GLU A 115 8.59 -17.78 -7.89
C GLU A 115 7.32 -17.71 -7.00
N SER A 116 6.72 -16.52 -6.90
CA SER A 116 5.49 -16.34 -6.12
C SER A 116 4.36 -17.18 -6.69
N TYR A 117 4.20 -17.20 -8.02
CA TYR A 117 3.11 -17.93 -8.66
C TYR A 117 3.16 -19.44 -8.39
N GLU A 118 4.35 -20.03 -8.30
CA GLU A 118 4.52 -21.47 -8.02
C GLU A 118 3.96 -21.90 -6.66
N LEU A 119 3.97 -21.01 -5.66
CA LEU A 119 3.44 -21.31 -4.31
C LEU A 119 1.91 -21.13 -4.20
N MET A 120 1.29 -20.36 -5.08
CA MET A 120 -0.12 -19.99 -4.96
C MET A 120 -1.10 -21.17 -4.88
N PRO A 121 -0.89 -22.33 -5.56
CA PRO A 121 -1.80 -23.48 -5.44
C PRO A 121 -1.96 -24.03 -4.01
N GLN A 122 -0.98 -23.76 -3.13
CA GLN A 122 -1.05 -24.18 -1.72
C GLN A 122 -1.97 -23.28 -0.89
N TYR A 123 -2.17 -22.04 -1.32
CA TYR A 123 -2.89 -21.00 -0.57
C TYR A 123 -4.18 -20.51 -1.26
N PHE A 124 -4.39 -20.87 -2.52
CA PHE A 124 -5.54 -20.47 -3.33
C PHE A 124 -6.07 -21.66 -4.13
N ARG A 125 -7.38 -21.82 -4.20
CA ARG A 125 -8.01 -22.85 -5.07
C ARG A 125 -8.15 -22.34 -6.51
N LYS A 126 -8.42 -21.04 -6.67
CA LYS A 126 -8.56 -20.38 -7.96
C LYS A 126 -7.35 -19.51 -8.23
N LEU A 127 -6.74 -19.72 -9.38
CA LEU A 127 -5.60 -18.93 -9.86
C LEU A 127 -6.03 -18.14 -11.09
N PRO A 128 -5.50 -16.92 -11.29
CA PRO A 128 -5.71 -16.17 -12.53
C PRO A 128 -5.22 -16.97 -13.75
N LYS A 129 -6.03 -16.99 -14.81
CA LYS A 129 -5.64 -17.55 -16.11
C LYS A 129 -4.75 -16.58 -16.89
N SER A 130 -5.01 -15.28 -16.71
CA SER A 130 -4.22 -14.23 -17.32
C SER A 130 -2.86 -14.14 -16.64
N LYS A 131 -1.80 -14.06 -17.44
CA LYS A 131 -0.44 -13.82 -16.94
C LYS A 131 -0.25 -12.36 -16.55
N VAL A 132 0.75 -12.10 -15.74
CA VAL A 132 1.29 -10.75 -15.49
C VAL A 132 2.73 -10.68 -16.00
N ILE A 133 3.11 -9.53 -16.52
CA ILE A 133 4.48 -9.22 -16.93
C ILE A 133 4.91 -7.90 -16.29
N VAL A 134 6.20 -7.77 -16.03
CA VAL A 134 6.76 -6.53 -15.49
C VAL A 134 7.34 -5.68 -16.63
N LYS A 135 7.05 -4.38 -16.59
CA LYS A 135 7.58 -3.40 -17.55
C LYS A 135 8.01 -2.14 -16.82
N PRO A 136 8.98 -1.39 -17.37
CA PRO A 136 9.25 -0.05 -16.87
C PRO A 136 8.07 0.88 -17.16
N VAL A 137 7.85 1.85 -16.27
CA VAL A 137 6.93 2.97 -16.53
C VAL A 137 7.40 3.69 -17.80
N PRO A 138 6.48 4.06 -18.72
CA PRO A 138 6.86 4.80 -19.91
C PRO A 138 7.55 6.13 -19.59
N ALA A 139 8.62 6.46 -20.34
CA ALA A 139 9.47 7.64 -20.10
C ALA A 139 8.71 8.97 -20.04
N TYR A 140 7.60 9.09 -20.77
CA TYR A 140 6.78 10.32 -20.76
C TYR A 140 6.03 10.56 -19.44
N SER A 141 5.86 9.53 -18.60
CA SER A 141 5.10 9.60 -17.34
C SER A 141 5.92 9.25 -16.09
N GLU A 142 7.15 8.73 -16.24
CA GLU A 142 7.95 8.21 -15.10
C GLU A 142 8.22 9.23 -13.99
N LYS A 143 8.39 10.53 -14.35
CA LYS A 143 8.64 11.60 -13.38
C LYS A 143 7.50 11.88 -12.41
N SER A 144 6.27 11.58 -12.81
CA SER A 144 5.05 11.85 -12.04
C SER A 144 4.35 10.58 -11.56
N ALA A 145 4.81 9.41 -12.00
CA ALA A 145 4.25 8.14 -11.59
C ALA A 145 4.71 7.72 -10.20
N ALA A 146 3.90 6.93 -9.50
CA ALA A 146 4.30 6.24 -8.27
C ALA A 146 5.47 5.27 -8.52
N GLY A 147 6.08 4.73 -7.47
CA GLY A 147 7.16 3.74 -7.56
C GLY A 147 6.79 2.47 -8.32
N GLY A 148 5.50 2.13 -8.37
CA GLY A 148 4.92 1.07 -9.18
C GLY A 148 3.42 1.24 -9.29
N TYR A 149 2.82 0.60 -10.31
CA TYR A 149 1.37 0.46 -10.43
C TYR A 149 1.00 -0.73 -11.33
N TYR A 150 -0.18 -1.27 -11.07
CA TYR A 150 -0.70 -2.40 -11.85
C TYR A 150 -1.76 -1.95 -12.87
N ARG A 151 -1.77 -2.61 -14.02
CA ARG A 151 -2.81 -2.50 -15.05
C ARG A 151 -3.37 -3.88 -15.37
N GLY A 152 -4.66 -4.07 -15.14
CA GLY A 152 -5.37 -5.32 -15.38
C GLY A 152 -5.28 -5.85 -16.82
N PRO A 153 -5.51 -7.16 -17.04
CA PRO A 153 -5.53 -7.76 -18.36
C PRO A 153 -6.68 -7.20 -19.21
N SER A 154 -6.63 -7.43 -20.52
CA SER A 154 -7.79 -7.12 -21.36
C SER A 154 -8.88 -8.17 -21.21
N LEU A 155 -10.14 -7.77 -21.44
CA LEU A 155 -11.32 -8.64 -21.34
C LEU A 155 -11.28 -9.86 -22.25
N ASP A 156 -10.71 -9.67 -23.42
CA ASP A 156 -10.57 -10.73 -24.42
C ASP A 156 -9.38 -11.66 -24.14
N GLY A 157 -8.66 -11.44 -23.01
CA GLY A 157 -7.50 -12.22 -22.61
C GLY A 157 -6.24 -12.05 -23.47
N LYS A 158 -6.27 -11.19 -24.49
CA LYS A 158 -5.14 -11.04 -25.43
C LYS A 158 -3.98 -10.25 -24.84
N ARG A 159 -4.26 -9.27 -23.98
CA ARG A 159 -3.24 -8.50 -23.27
C ARG A 159 -3.14 -9.00 -21.84
N PRO A 160 -1.94 -9.39 -21.36
CA PRO A 160 -1.73 -9.79 -19.98
C PRO A 160 -1.92 -8.61 -19.03
N GLY A 161 -2.00 -8.89 -17.72
CA GLY A 161 -1.77 -7.90 -16.69
C GLY A 161 -0.36 -7.32 -16.78
N ILE A 162 -0.18 -6.07 -16.40
CA ILE A 162 1.12 -5.42 -16.43
C ILE A 162 1.38 -4.74 -15.10
N PHE A 163 2.44 -5.16 -14.42
CA PHE A 163 3.05 -4.42 -13.34
C PHE A 163 4.07 -3.44 -13.95
N TYR A 164 3.84 -2.15 -13.77
CA TYR A 164 4.76 -1.10 -14.19
C TYR A 164 5.65 -0.69 -13.02
N ALA A 165 6.96 -0.94 -13.12
CA ALA A 165 7.98 -0.49 -12.18
C ALA A 165 8.55 0.86 -12.60
N ASN A 166 8.60 1.83 -11.70
CA ASN A 166 9.15 3.14 -11.99
C ASN A 166 10.68 3.11 -11.82
N LEU A 167 11.40 3.33 -12.91
CA LEU A 167 12.86 3.32 -12.95
C LEU A 167 13.46 4.71 -13.18
N TYR A 168 12.68 5.78 -12.98
CA TYR A 168 13.18 7.16 -13.12
C TYR A 168 14.31 7.45 -12.14
N ASP A 169 14.09 7.15 -10.87
CA ASP A 169 15.09 7.22 -9.81
C ASP A 169 15.28 5.83 -9.20
N ILE A 170 16.24 5.07 -9.72
CA ILE A 170 16.47 3.70 -9.25
C ILE A 170 17.04 3.62 -7.83
N LYS A 171 17.57 4.73 -7.29
CA LYS A 171 17.98 4.81 -5.89
C LYS A 171 16.78 4.85 -4.93
N ALA A 172 15.61 5.24 -5.43
CA ALA A 172 14.36 5.16 -4.68
C ALA A 172 13.79 3.72 -4.60
N THR A 173 14.45 2.75 -5.23
CA THR A 173 14.04 1.33 -5.23
C THR A 173 15.14 0.49 -4.58
N PRO A 174 15.30 0.50 -3.25
CA PRO A 174 16.26 -0.36 -2.58
C PRO A 174 15.90 -1.83 -2.76
N LYS A 175 16.90 -2.69 -2.88
CA LYS A 175 16.75 -4.13 -3.15
C LYS A 175 15.79 -4.81 -2.17
N PHE A 176 15.87 -4.48 -0.88
CA PHE A 176 15.03 -5.05 0.17
C PHE A 176 13.54 -4.67 0.09
N GLY A 177 13.18 -3.64 -0.69
CA GLY A 177 11.78 -3.25 -0.92
C GLY A 177 11.14 -3.90 -2.16
N MET A 178 11.94 -4.57 -3.00
CA MET A 178 11.48 -5.06 -4.30
C MET A 178 10.43 -6.16 -4.18
N LYS A 179 10.65 -7.14 -3.31
CA LYS A 179 9.70 -8.24 -3.10
C LYS A 179 8.33 -7.72 -2.65
N THR A 180 8.31 -6.83 -1.67
CA THR A 180 7.08 -6.21 -1.18
C THR A 180 6.29 -5.52 -2.28
N LEU A 181 6.96 -4.73 -3.13
CA LEU A 181 6.30 -4.06 -4.25
C LEU A 181 5.77 -5.07 -5.29
N ALA A 182 6.52 -6.13 -5.58
CA ALA A 182 6.07 -7.19 -6.49
C ALA A 182 4.83 -7.93 -5.93
N PHE A 183 4.80 -8.22 -4.63
CA PHE A 183 3.66 -8.84 -3.98
C PHE A 183 2.42 -7.94 -3.99
N HIS A 184 2.61 -6.64 -3.83
CA HIS A 184 1.53 -5.65 -3.92
C HIS A 184 0.93 -5.57 -5.32
N GLU A 185 1.77 -5.33 -6.33
CA GLU A 185 1.32 -5.03 -7.68
C GLU A 185 0.98 -6.29 -8.49
N ALA A 186 1.67 -7.40 -8.21
CA ALA A 186 1.50 -8.62 -8.98
C ALA A 186 0.89 -9.76 -8.15
N ILE A 187 1.68 -10.67 -7.60
CA ILE A 187 1.22 -11.94 -6.99
C ILE A 187 1.69 -12.02 -5.53
N PRO A 188 0.72 -12.20 -4.61
CA PRO A 188 -0.73 -12.41 -4.79
C PRO A 188 -1.59 -11.14 -4.72
N GLY A 189 -1.05 -9.95 -4.97
CA GLY A 189 -1.69 -8.65 -4.82
C GLY A 189 -2.69 -8.27 -5.93
N HIS A 190 -2.51 -7.07 -6.48
CA HIS A 190 -3.45 -6.48 -7.44
C HIS A 190 -3.73 -7.35 -8.66
N HIS A 191 -2.69 -7.94 -9.28
CA HIS A 191 -2.92 -8.81 -10.43
C HIS A 191 -3.86 -9.96 -10.06
N PHE A 192 -3.59 -10.62 -8.97
CA PHE A 192 -4.34 -11.79 -8.54
C PHE A 192 -5.82 -11.46 -8.32
N GLN A 193 -6.10 -10.42 -7.54
CA GLN A 193 -7.46 -9.98 -7.22
C GLN A 193 -8.21 -9.47 -8.47
N ILE A 194 -7.58 -8.59 -9.26
CA ILE A 194 -8.25 -7.95 -10.40
C ILE A 194 -8.47 -8.94 -11.54
N ALA A 195 -7.49 -9.82 -11.83
CA ALA A 195 -7.65 -10.81 -12.87
C ALA A 195 -8.76 -11.82 -12.53
N LEU A 196 -8.80 -12.33 -11.28
CA LEU A 196 -9.87 -13.20 -10.83
C LEU A 196 -11.26 -12.53 -10.90
N ASN A 197 -11.35 -11.24 -10.53
CA ASN A 197 -12.60 -10.48 -10.66
C ASN A 197 -13.07 -10.38 -12.13
N LEU A 198 -12.13 -10.09 -13.06
CA LEU A 198 -12.45 -9.99 -14.48
C LEU A 198 -12.82 -11.35 -15.11
N GLU A 199 -12.16 -12.42 -14.68
CA GLU A 199 -12.37 -13.78 -15.18
C GLU A 199 -13.61 -14.47 -14.60
N ASN A 200 -14.17 -13.93 -13.50
CA ASN A 200 -15.34 -14.52 -12.85
C ASN A 200 -16.60 -14.35 -13.73
N THR A 201 -17.10 -15.46 -14.31
CA THR A 201 -18.26 -15.46 -15.19
C THR A 201 -19.58 -15.20 -14.46
N ASP A 202 -19.63 -15.41 -13.15
CA ASP A 202 -20.83 -15.24 -12.33
C ASP A 202 -21.10 -13.77 -11.95
N LEU A 203 -20.08 -12.91 -12.13
CA LEU A 203 -20.22 -11.48 -11.91
C LEU A 203 -20.70 -10.77 -13.18
N GLY A 204 -21.81 -10.06 -13.06
CA GLY A 204 -22.28 -9.19 -14.13
C GLY A 204 -21.30 -8.05 -14.45
N ILE A 205 -21.39 -7.50 -15.66
CA ILE A 205 -20.48 -6.47 -16.17
C ILE A 205 -20.39 -5.24 -15.26
N PHE A 206 -21.51 -4.82 -14.68
CA PHE A 206 -21.58 -3.71 -13.73
C PHE A 206 -20.70 -3.96 -12.51
N ARG A 207 -20.75 -5.17 -11.95
CA ARG A 207 -19.97 -5.55 -10.77
C ARG A 207 -18.48 -5.58 -11.06
N LYS A 208 -18.08 -5.95 -12.26
CA LYS A 208 -16.66 -6.02 -12.66
C LYS A 208 -16.02 -4.66 -12.90
N TYR A 209 -16.80 -3.63 -13.28
CA TYR A 209 -16.25 -2.36 -13.78
C TYR A 209 -16.77 -1.11 -13.08
N ALA A 210 -17.98 -1.12 -12.57
CA ALA A 210 -18.59 0.06 -11.98
C ALA A 210 -18.51 0.11 -10.46
N VAL A 211 -18.29 -1.04 -9.80
CA VAL A 211 -18.05 -1.09 -8.37
C VAL A 211 -16.55 -0.95 -8.15
N ASN A 212 -16.16 0.08 -7.43
CA ASN A 212 -14.78 0.35 -7.02
C ASN A 212 -14.77 0.62 -5.53
N SER A 213 -14.03 -0.18 -4.79
CA SER A 213 -13.80 -0.03 -3.35
C SER A 213 -12.30 0.02 -3.10
N THR A 214 -11.75 1.24 -3.03
CA THR A 214 -10.31 1.43 -2.76
C THR A 214 -9.87 0.67 -1.51
N ALA A 215 -10.69 0.68 -0.44
CA ALA A 215 -10.35 -0.05 0.78
C ALA A 215 -10.29 -1.57 0.58
N TYR A 216 -11.10 -2.12 -0.32
CA TYR A 216 -11.03 -3.55 -0.64
C TYR A 216 -9.77 -3.86 -1.49
N THR A 217 -9.57 -3.11 -2.57
CA THR A 217 -8.49 -3.38 -3.53
C THR A 217 -7.11 -3.15 -2.92
N GLU A 218 -6.92 -2.03 -2.26
CA GLU A 218 -5.66 -1.69 -1.59
C GLU A 218 -5.45 -2.49 -0.30
N GLY A 219 -6.55 -2.73 0.42
CA GLY A 219 -6.52 -3.60 1.60
C GLY A 219 -6.12 -5.04 1.27
N TRP A 220 -6.61 -5.57 0.15
CA TRP A 220 -6.17 -6.86 -0.37
C TRP A 220 -4.68 -6.87 -0.72
N ALA A 221 -4.19 -5.84 -1.44
CA ALA A 221 -2.79 -5.77 -1.83
C ALA A 221 -1.84 -5.70 -0.62
N LEU A 222 -2.18 -4.95 0.44
CA LEU A 222 -1.42 -4.96 1.68
C LEU A 222 -1.51 -6.30 2.43
N TYR A 223 -2.69 -6.92 2.45
CA TYR A 223 -2.85 -8.26 3.00
C TYR A 223 -1.97 -9.27 2.25
N ALA A 224 -1.85 -9.14 0.94
CA ALA A 224 -1.01 -9.98 0.09
C ALA A 224 0.49 -9.80 0.39
N GLU A 225 0.95 -8.56 0.70
CA GLU A 225 2.31 -8.30 1.17
C GLU A 225 2.59 -9.11 2.45
N GLN A 226 1.70 -9.04 3.44
CA GLN A 226 1.83 -9.78 4.70
C GLN A 226 1.75 -11.29 4.48
N LEU A 227 0.80 -11.76 3.69
CA LEU A 227 0.65 -13.18 3.35
C LEU A 227 1.95 -13.73 2.76
N ALA A 228 2.58 -12.99 1.84
CA ALA A 228 3.83 -13.41 1.20
C ALA A 228 4.96 -13.62 2.21
N VAL A 229 5.07 -12.77 3.23
CA VAL A 229 6.01 -12.96 4.34
C VAL A 229 5.64 -14.20 5.17
N GLU A 230 4.37 -14.36 5.52
CA GLU A 230 3.88 -15.48 6.34
C GLU A 230 4.11 -16.85 5.68
N ILE A 231 4.09 -16.92 4.35
CA ILE A 231 4.26 -18.16 3.58
C ILE A 231 5.71 -18.40 3.12
N GLY A 232 6.68 -17.59 3.58
CA GLY A 232 8.10 -17.81 3.36
C GLY A 232 8.66 -17.22 2.05
N LEU A 233 7.93 -16.33 1.34
CA LEU A 233 8.46 -15.64 0.16
C LEU A 233 9.47 -14.54 0.49
N SER A 234 9.59 -14.15 1.76
CA SER A 234 10.53 -13.15 2.28
C SER A 234 11.19 -13.69 3.55
N GLU A 235 12.19 -14.58 3.39
CA GLU A 235 12.92 -15.15 4.51
C GLU A 235 14.08 -14.26 4.98
N ASP A 236 14.69 -13.50 4.06
CA ASP A 236 15.78 -12.57 4.39
C ASP A 236 15.30 -11.49 5.36
N PRO A 237 16.02 -11.20 6.45
CA PRO A 237 15.64 -10.19 7.44
C PRO A 237 15.43 -8.82 6.82
N TYR A 238 16.23 -8.42 5.83
CA TYR A 238 16.07 -7.12 5.16
C TYR A 238 14.86 -7.07 4.24
N ASP A 239 14.46 -8.18 3.58
CA ASP A 239 13.19 -8.24 2.85
C ASP A 239 12.00 -8.06 3.80
N LYS A 240 12.07 -8.61 5.03
CA LYS A 240 11.06 -8.39 6.08
C LYS A 240 11.06 -6.93 6.55
N ILE A 241 12.22 -6.29 6.70
CA ILE A 241 12.31 -4.85 6.98
C ILE A 241 11.67 -4.05 5.83
N GLY A 242 11.86 -4.44 4.58
CA GLY A 242 11.22 -3.82 3.43
C GLY A 242 9.69 -3.89 3.47
N PHE A 243 9.15 -5.05 3.85
CA PHE A 243 7.72 -5.21 4.11
C PHE A 243 7.25 -4.33 5.26
N LEU A 244 7.95 -4.36 6.41
CA LEU A 244 7.56 -3.56 7.58
C LEU A 244 7.69 -2.06 7.32
N GLN A 245 8.68 -1.59 6.56
CA GLN A 245 8.79 -0.19 6.14
C GLN A 245 7.59 0.20 5.23
N SER A 246 7.16 -0.70 4.34
CA SER A 246 5.98 -0.52 3.51
C SER A 246 4.72 -0.44 4.37
N ASP A 247 4.56 -1.34 5.34
CA ASP A 247 3.42 -1.37 6.26
C ASP A 247 3.40 -0.14 7.18
N LEU A 248 4.57 0.24 7.73
CA LEU A 248 4.74 1.45 8.53
C LEU A 248 4.31 2.71 7.75
N PHE A 249 4.69 2.81 6.49
CA PHE A 249 4.27 3.90 5.63
C PHE A 249 2.75 3.98 5.51
N ARG A 250 2.03 2.83 5.41
CA ARG A 250 0.57 2.80 5.36
C ARG A 250 -0.07 3.10 6.72
N ALA A 251 0.55 2.70 7.82
CA ALA A 251 0.12 3.09 9.17
C ALA A 251 0.28 4.61 9.39
N VAL A 252 1.41 5.18 9.00
CA VAL A 252 1.66 6.63 9.04
C VAL A 252 0.65 7.41 8.22
N ARG A 253 0.16 6.88 7.09
CA ARG A 253 -0.91 7.52 6.29
C ARG A 253 -2.18 7.76 7.13
N LEU A 254 -2.57 6.82 8.00
CA LEU A 254 -3.72 7.01 8.90
C LEU A 254 -3.52 8.21 9.83
N VAL A 255 -2.31 8.36 10.36
CA VAL A 255 -1.96 9.44 11.30
C VAL A 255 -1.90 10.79 10.60
N VAL A 256 -1.24 10.88 9.42
CA VAL A 256 -1.03 12.17 8.76
C VAL A 256 -2.28 12.67 8.02
N ASP A 257 -3.07 11.81 7.40
CA ASP A 257 -4.32 12.21 6.72
C ASP A 257 -5.31 12.78 7.74
N THR A 258 -5.56 12.07 8.84
CA THR A 258 -6.40 12.54 9.95
C THR A 258 -5.75 13.71 10.70
N GLY A 259 -4.42 13.72 10.78
CA GLY A 259 -3.63 14.83 11.32
C GLY A 259 -3.92 16.13 10.58
N ILE A 260 -3.81 16.11 9.26
CA ILE A 260 -4.04 17.25 8.39
C ILE A 260 -5.50 17.71 8.45
N HIS A 261 -6.44 16.79 8.23
CA HIS A 261 -7.84 17.13 7.96
C HIS A 261 -8.72 17.24 9.20
N HIS A 262 -8.34 16.56 10.31
CA HIS A 262 -9.10 16.57 11.56
C HIS A 262 -8.34 17.25 12.71
N LYS A 263 -7.05 16.94 12.90
CA LYS A 263 -6.23 17.55 13.96
C LYS A 263 -5.58 18.87 13.56
N ARG A 264 -5.84 19.38 12.36
CA ARG A 264 -5.35 20.67 11.83
C ARG A 264 -3.83 20.79 11.82
N TRP A 265 -3.14 19.69 11.53
CA TRP A 265 -1.69 19.73 11.34
C TRP A 265 -1.33 20.57 10.12
N SER A 266 -0.20 21.30 10.22
CA SER A 266 0.37 21.94 9.04
C SER A 266 0.93 20.88 8.08
N ARG A 267 1.09 21.28 6.82
CA ARG A 267 1.76 20.49 5.79
C ARG A 267 3.17 20.06 6.26
N GLU A 268 3.92 21.00 6.82
CA GLU A 268 5.28 20.81 7.30
C GLU A 268 5.34 19.81 8.46
N LYS A 269 4.39 19.88 9.39
CA LYS A 269 4.29 18.91 10.49
C LYS A 269 4.01 17.50 9.96
N ALA A 270 3.14 17.36 8.97
CA ALA A 270 2.83 16.06 8.37
C ALA A 270 4.03 15.49 7.61
N ILE A 271 4.76 16.34 6.87
CA ILE A 271 6.00 15.97 6.18
C ILE A 271 7.05 15.51 7.19
N ASP A 272 7.32 16.29 8.23
CA ASP A 272 8.31 15.97 9.27
C ASP A 272 7.98 14.64 9.95
N TYR A 273 6.71 14.45 10.34
CA TYR A 273 6.25 13.21 10.98
C TYR A 273 6.45 12.00 10.06
N MET A 274 5.99 12.08 8.79
CA MET A 274 6.13 10.96 7.85
C MET A 274 7.60 10.66 7.54
N TYR A 275 8.42 11.67 7.30
CA TYR A 275 9.85 11.50 7.02
C TYR A 275 10.56 10.80 8.16
N LYS A 276 10.41 11.32 9.39
CA LYS A 276 11.06 10.77 10.58
C LYS A 276 10.60 9.36 10.94
N LYS A 277 9.35 9.01 10.65
CA LYS A 277 8.84 7.67 10.98
C LYS A 277 9.19 6.63 9.92
N THR A 278 9.19 7.00 8.65
CA THR A 278 9.28 6.00 7.56
C THR A 278 10.65 5.89 6.92
N GLY A 279 11.53 6.89 7.10
CA GLY A 279 12.84 6.93 6.44
C GLY A 279 12.78 7.06 4.91
N LYS A 280 11.61 7.36 4.34
CA LYS A 280 11.47 7.50 2.88
C LYS A 280 12.08 8.80 2.38
N ALA A 281 12.49 8.81 1.10
CA ALA A 281 13.05 10.00 0.46
C ALA A 281 12.13 11.22 0.62
N MET A 282 12.71 12.37 0.99
CA MET A 282 11.97 13.61 1.26
C MET A 282 11.07 14.02 0.08
N SER A 283 11.53 13.86 -1.16
CA SER A 283 10.74 14.18 -2.36
C SER A 283 9.46 13.34 -2.45
N SER A 284 9.55 12.04 -2.13
CA SER A 284 8.39 11.14 -2.09
C SER A 284 7.43 11.52 -0.97
N VAL A 285 7.95 11.85 0.22
CA VAL A 285 7.13 12.29 1.36
C VAL A 285 6.35 13.56 1.04
N VAL A 286 7.01 14.55 0.44
CA VAL A 286 6.36 15.81 0.02
C VAL A 286 5.24 15.54 -0.98
N ALA A 287 5.51 14.75 -2.02
CA ALA A 287 4.50 14.41 -3.04
C ALA A 287 3.28 13.69 -2.43
N GLU A 288 3.52 12.78 -1.49
CA GLU A 288 2.46 12.05 -0.79
C GLU A 288 1.61 12.97 0.09
N ILE A 289 2.22 13.83 0.90
CA ILE A 289 1.47 14.77 1.76
C ILE A 289 0.64 15.74 0.91
N GLU A 290 1.17 16.24 -0.21
CA GLU A 290 0.41 17.10 -1.14
C GLU A 290 -0.75 16.34 -1.79
N ARG A 291 -0.57 15.06 -2.11
CA ARG A 291 -1.64 14.19 -2.59
C ARG A 291 -2.74 14.01 -1.55
N TYR A 292 -2.41 13.81 -0.26
CA TYR A 292 -3.41 13.65 0.79
C TYR A 292 -4.21 14.94 1.02
N ILE A 293 -3.56 16.09 0.96
CA ILE A 293 -4.25 17.39 1.04
C ILE A 293 -5.27 17.53 -0.11
N ALA A 294 -4.91 17.09 -1.32
CA ALA A 294 -5.78 17.18 -2.49
C ALA A 294 -6.87 16.07 -2.51
N TRP A 295 -6.62 14.94 -1.84
CA TRP A 295 -7.52 13.78 -1.89
C TRP A 295 -7.80 13.20 -0.49
N PRO A 296 -8.58 13.92 0.33
CA PRO A 296 -8.83 13.58 1.75
C PRO A 296 -9.39 12.18 1.94
N GLY A 297 -8.87 11.47 2.92
CA GLY A 297 -9.33 10.15 3.35
C GLY A 297 -8.88 8.97 2.47
N GLN A 298 -8.41 9.22 1.24
CA GLN A 298 -7.99 8.13 0.33
C GLN A 298 -6.82 7.34 0.91
N ALA A 299 -5.86 8.02 1.51
CA ALA A 299 -4.69 7.40 2.10
C ALA A 299 -5.03 6.42 3.24
N CYS A 300 -6.17 6.63 3.92
CA CYS A 300 -6.64 5.77 5.01
C CYS A 300 -7.19 4.43 4.53
N SER A 301 -7.64 4.33 3.28
CA SER A 301 -8.31 3.13 2.76
C SER A 301 -7.41 1.88 2.78
N TYR A 302 -6.13 2.03 2.51
CA TYR A 302 -5.13 0.96 2.45
C TYR A 302 -5.08 0.13 3.74
N LYS A 303 -4.63 0.74 4.82
CA LYS A 303 -4.42 0.06 6.09
C LYS A 303 -5.74 -0.35 6.74
N ILE A 304 -6.79 0.45 6.65
CA ILE A 304 -8.13 0.08 7.17
C ILE A 304 -8.66 -1.16 6.43
N GLY A 305 -8.48 -1.24 5.13
CA GLY A 305 -8.85 -2.42 4.34
C GLY A 305 -8.08 -3.67 4.76
N MET A 306 -6.77 -3.59 4.88
CA MET A 306 -5.91 -4.69 5.35
C MET A 306 -6.34 -5.18 6.73
N LEU A 307 -6.49 -4.27 7.69
CA LEU A 307 -6.87 -4.62 9.06
C LEU A 307 -8.23 -5.32 9.10
N LYS A 308 -9.21 -4.91 8.27
CA LYS A 308 -10.50 -5.60 8.17
C LYS A 308 -10.34 -7.02 7.63
N ILE A 309 -9.54 -7.23 6.61
CA ILE A 309 -9.29 -8.59 6.06
C ILE A 309 -8.61 -9.48 7.11
N LEU A 310 -7.61 -8.95 7.83
CA LEU A 310 -6.94 -9.66 8.90
C LEU A 310 -7.87 -10.01 10.06
N GLU A 311 -8.74 -9.07 10.48
CA GLU A 311 -9.77 -9.28 11.49
C GLU A 311 -10.71 -10.43 11.08
N LEU A 312 -11.23 -10.41 9.85
CA LEU A 312 -12.11 -11.46 9.35
C LEU A 312 -11.39 -12.82 9.28
N ARG A 313 -10.10 -12.83 8.89
CA ARG A 313 -9.29 -14.05 8.88
C ARG A 313 -9.10 -14.62 10.28
N GLN A 314 -8.79 -13.78 11.24
CA GLN A 314 -8.61 -14.21 12.63
C GLN A 314 -9.92 -14.77 13.22
N ASN A 315 -11.03 -14.05 13.03
CA ASN A 315 -12.35 -14.50 13.46
C ASN A 315 -12.75 -15.84 12.79
N ALA A 316 -12.36 -16.08 11.53
CA ALA A 316 -12.58 -17.34 10.85
C ALA A 316 -11.77 -18.48 11.46
N LYS A 317 -10.49 -18.23 11.77
CA LYS A 317 -9.64 -19.22 12.47
C LYS A 317 -10.23 -19.60 13.83
N GLU A 318 -10.68 -18.64 14.61
CA GLU A 318 -11.27 -18.88 15.92
C GLU A 318 -12.61 -19.62 15.83
N SER A 319 -13.49 -19.25 14.89
CA SER A 319 -14.81 -19.85 14.73
C SER A 319 -14.76 -21.28 14.17
N LEU A 320 -13.84 -21.57 13.26
CA LEU A 320 -13.75 -22.87 12.58
C LEU A 320 -12.73 -23.83 13.23
N GLY A 321 -11.78 -23.30 14.02
CA GLY A 321 -10.74 -24.11 14.65
C GLY A 321 -9.98 -24.98 13.62
N THR A 322 -9.95 -26.28 13.84
CA THR A 322 -9.26 -27.25 12.94
C THR A 322 -9.91 -27.38 11.54
N ARG A 323 -11.11 -26.85 11.35
CA ARG A 323 -11.77 -26.82 10.03
C ARG A 323 -11.39 -25.59 9.19
N PHE A 324 -10.61 -24.66 9.72
CA PHE A 324 -10.16 -23.50 8.98
C PHE A 324 -9.19 -23.90 7.86
N ASP A 325 -9.55 -23.56 6.62
CA ASP A 325 -8.68 -23.67 5.45
C ASP A 325 -8.49 -22.26 4.86
N ILE A 326 -7.24 -21.80 4.79
CA ILE A 326 -6.89 -20.48 4.26
C ILE A 326 -7.36 -20.28 2.81
N ARG A 327 -7.42 -21.36 2.02
CA ARG A 327 -7.91 -21.33 0.63
C ARG A 327 -9.40 -21.03 0.56
N ASP A 328 -10.19 -21.57 1.48
CA ASP A 328 -11.61 -21.26 1.60
C ASP A 328 -11.86 -19.81 1.98
N PHE A 329 -10.99 -19.26 2.85
CA PHE A 329 -11.04 -17.85 3.22
C PHE A 329 -10.69 -16.94 2.04
N HIS A 330 -9.65 -17.26 1.29
CA HIS A 330 -9.26 -16.48 0.11
C HIS A 330 -10.32 -16.55 -0.99
N ASP A 331 -10.94 -17.73 -1.23
CA ASP A 331 -12.07 -17.84 -2.15
C ASP A 331 -13.23 -16.96 -1.70
N PHE A 332 -13.57 -16.98 -0.40
CA PHE A 332 -14.62 -16.11 0.14
C PHE A 332 -14.34 -14.62 -0.14
N ILE A 333 -13.10 -14.15 0.09
CA ILE A 333 -12.75 -12.74 -0.17
C ILE A 333 -12.88 -12.44 -1.67
N LEU A 334 -12.28 -13.24 -2.55
CA LEU A 334 -12.06 -12.89 -3.96
C LEU A 334 -13.25 -13.20 -4.89
N GLU A 335 -14.06 -14.22 -4.60
CA GLU A 335 -15.14 -14.66 -5.49
C GLU A 335 -16.28 -13.65 -5.64
N ASN A 336 -16.50 -12.84 -4.62
CA ASN A 336 -17.58 -11.85 -4.65
C ASN A 336 -17.22 -10.57 -5.42
N GLY A 337 -15.98 -10.44 -5.92
CA GLY A 337 -15.47 -9.24 -6.52
C GLY A 337 -15.35 -8.09 -5.50
N GLU A 338 -15.03 -6.90 -5.97
CA GLU A 338 -14.90 -5.72 -5.11
C GLU A 338 -16.22 -5.37 -4.43
N VAL A 339 -16.18 -5.17 -3.13
CA VAL A 339 -17.31 -4.74 -2.30
C VAL A 339 -16.85 -3.74 -1.22
N PRO A 340 -17.73 -2.84 -0.74
CA PRO A 340 -17.46 -2.07 0.47
C PRO A 340 -17.15 -3.00 1.66
N LEU A 341 -16.25 -2.57 2.57
CA LEU A 341 -15.86 -3.39 3.74
C LEU A 341 -17.06 -3.78 4.63
N THR A 342 -18.06 -2.91 4.76
CA THR A 342 -19.30 -3.22 5.48
C THR A 342 -20.08 -4.35 4.82
N VAL A 343 -20.12 -4.40 3.49
CA VAL A 343 -20.75 -5.50 2.74
C VAL A 343 -19.92 -6.78 2.84
N LEU A 344 -18.58 -6.66 2.81
CA LEU A 344 -17.68 -7.79 3.02
C LEU A 344 -17.93 -8.45 4.39
N GLU A 345 -18.07 -7.64 5.44
CA GLU A 345 -18.38 -8.13 6.79
C GLU A 345 -19.74 -8.82 6.87
N ASP A 346 -20.77 -8.28 6.23
CA ASP A 346 -22.09 -8.91 6.21
C ASP A 346 -22.10 -10.22 5.40
N ASN A 347 -21.32 -10.29 4.32
CA ASN A 347 -21.10 -11.52 3.58
C ASN A 347 -20.32 -12.55 4.41
N TYR A 348 -19.33 -12.09 5.20
CA TYR A 348 -18.59 -12.95 6.11
C TYR A 348 -19.50 -13.61 7.16
N LYS A 349 -20.42 -12.88 7.79
CA LYS A 349 -21.37 -13.42 8.76
C LYS A 349 -22.23 -14.56 8.15
N LYS A 350 -22.60 -14.44 6.89
CA LYS A 350 -23.34 -15.50 6.16
C LYS A 350 -22.42 -16.67 5.83
N TRP A 351 -21.22 -16.40 5.35
CA TRP A 351 -20.25 -17.42 4.97
C TRP A 351 -19.84 -18.28 6.17
N ILE A 352 -19.50 -17.68 7.31
CA ILE A 352 -19.10 -18.40 8.51
C ILE A 352 -20.24 -19.28 9.06
N LYS A 353 -21.48 -18.76 9.04
CA LYS A 353 -22.67 -19.53 9.45
C LYS A 353 -22.89 -20.78 8.60
N ASN A 354 -22.55 -20.71 7.30
CA ASN A 354 -22.68 -21.88 6.41
C ASN A 354 -21.54 -22.89 6.56
N LYS A 355 -20.41 -22.48 7.15
CA LYS A 355 -19.22 -23.32 7.41
C LYS A 355 -19.21 -23.90 8.84
N SER A 356 -19.94 -23.27 9.79
CA SER A 356 -20.09 -23.73 11.16
C SER A 356 -21.05 -24.89 11.27
#